data_9ef9079ff356a9612b8345593a407f7d
#
_entry.id   9ef9079ff356a9612b8345593a407f7d
#
_cell.length_a   1.000
_cell.length_b   1.000
_cell.length_c   1.000
_cell.angle_alpha   90.00
_cell.angle_beta   90.00
_cell.angle_gamma   90.00
#
_symmetry.space_group_name_H-M   'P 1'
#
loop_
_entity.id
_entity.type
_entity.pdbx_description
1 polymer ?
#
loop_
_entity_poly.entity_id
_entity_poly.type
_entity_poly.pdbx_seq_one_letter_code
_entity_poly.pdbx_strand_id
1 'polypeptide(L)'
;MGNWLTRGDFGTGPDDLQGTFLSLMLSFLCGHVVAWTYMLCHSGLSYSRSFVNALIVLGMIVSIVMIVMANNIMIAFGLMAVFAIVRFRNILRDTLDTAYILASITIGMATGTKKYSTAIIGTAVFATLMLYLHFTQFGARHRYDLVLNLHWGRPLAEVKDLVGLLDRHTRRALIASQRSAVGIDGADLSYRILLRDARRVDELLSELKAFPGVSRVTSLKAEEESEV
;
A
#
# COMPACT_ATOMS: atom_id res chain seq x y z
N MET A 1 -45.81 -13.04 -22.93
CA MET A 1 -44.48 -13.50 -22.51
C MET A 1 -43.60 -12.25 -22.31
N GLY A 2 -43.38 -11.75 -21.13
CA GLY A 2 -42.49 -10.61 -21.01
C GLY A 2 -42.48 -9.83 -19.71
N ASN A 3 -43.37 -10.11 -18.76
CA ASN A 3 -43.47 -9.26 -17.57
C ASN A 3 -42.73 -9.79 -16.32
N TRP A 4 -42.00 -10.91 -16.44
CA TRP A 4 -41.25 -11.45 -15.31
C TRP A 4 -39.94 -10.67 -15.07
N LEU A 5 -39.36 -10.07 -16.12
CA LEU A 5 -38.16 -9.20 -16.02
C LEU A 5 -38.47 -7.85 -15.39
N THR A 6 -39.73 -7.40 -15.46
CA THR A 6 -40.14 -6.07 -14.95
C THR A 6 -40.97 -6.15 -13.67
N ARG A 7 -41.44 -7.37 -13.31
CA ARG A 7 -42.06 -7.65 -12.00
C ARG A 7 -40.96 -8.18 -11.10
N GLY A 8 -40.61 -7.39 -10.09
CA GLY A 8 -39.65 -7.78 -9.08
C GLY A 8 -39.92 -9.14 -8.51
N ASP A 9 -38.88 -9.85 -8.12
CA ASP A 9 -38.93 -11.15 -7.50
C ASP A 9 -39.89 -11.17 -6.31
N PHE A 10 -40.78 -12.15 -6.37
CA PHE A 10 -41.60 -12.67 -5.30
C PHE A 10 -41.67 -11.87 -3.98
N GLY A 11 -42.47 -10.83 -3.92
CA GLY A 11 -43.03 -10.37 -2.67
C GLY A 11 -42.87 -8.90 -2.28
N THR A 12 -42.13 -8.08 -2.99
CA THR A 12 -41.90 -6.69 -2.54
C THR A 12 -41.84 -5.70 -3.68
N GLY A 13 -42.98 -5.24 -4.19
CA GLY A 13 -43.09 -4.08 -5.05
C GLY A 13 -42.31 -4.08 -6.38
N PRO A 14 -42.62 -3.20 -7.32
CA PRO A 14 -41.84 -3.11 -8.58
C PRO A 14 -40.40 -2.71 -8.30
N ASP A 15 -39.47 -3.48 -8.85
CA ASP A 15 -38.07 -3.10 -8.87
C ASP A 15 -37.92 -1.73 -9.51
N ASP A 16 -37.34 -0.82 -8.76
CA ASP A 16 -36.93 0.48 -9.27
C ASP A 16 -35.67 0.28 -10.12
N LEU A 17 -35.87 -0.14 -11.38
CA LEU A 17 -34.77 -0.37 -12.33
C LEU A 17 -33.90 0.86 -12.51
N GLN A 18 -34.50 2.05 -12.48
CA GLN A 18 -33.76 3.30 -12.60
C GLN A 18 -32.87 3.54 -11.37
N GLY A 19 -33.44 3.34 -10.18
CA GLY A 19 -32.68 3.47 -8.94
C GLY A 19 -31.59 2.42 -8.78
N THR A 20 -31.85 1.19 -9.20
CA THR A 20 -30.85 0.12 -9.23
C THR A 20 -29.70 0.43 -10.18
N PHE A 21 -30.04 0.84 -11.41
CA PHE A 21 -29.02 1.25 -12.39
C PHE A 21 -28.19 2.43 -11.89
N LEU A 22 -28.84 3.45 -11.32
CA LEU A 22 -28.19 4.61 -10.74
C LEU A 22 -27.24 4.22 -9.59
N SER A 23 -27.68 3.34 -8.70
CA SER A 23 -26.86 2.82 -7.58
C SER A 23 -25.59 2.13 -8.08
N LEU A 24 -25.72 1.27 -9.09
CA LEU A 24 -24.57 0.56 -9.68
C LEU A 24 -23.62 1.47 -10.42
N MET A 25 -24.14 2.41 -11.21
CA MET A 25 -23.34 3.41 -11.92
C MET A 25 -22.58 4.31 -10.92
N LEU A 26 -23.26 4.76 -9.87
CA LEU A 26 -22.62 5.58 -8.87
C LEU A 26 -21.55 4.79 -8.10
N SER A 27 -21.82 3.53 -7.73
CA SER A 27 -20.83 2.65 -7.09
C SER A 27 -19.60 2.47 -7.98
N PHE A 28 -19.80 2.25 -9.27
CA PHE A 28 -18.73 2.15 -10.25
C PHE A 28 -17.89 3.43 -10.34
N LEU A 29 -18.52 4.60 -10.43
CA LEU A 29 -17.83 5.90 -10.51
C LEU A 29 -17.05 6.19 -9.21
N CYS A 30 -17.66 6.02 -8.06
CA CYS A 30 -16.99 6.19 -6.78
C CYS A 30 -15.84 5.18 -6.60
N GLY A 31 -16.03 3.94 -7.00
CA GLY A 31 -15.00 2.91 -7.02
C GLY A 31 -13.81 3.29 -7.90
N HIS A 32 -14.03 3.93 -9.05
CA HIS A 32 -12.96 4.47 -9.90
C HIS A 32 -12.17 5.58 -9.20
N VAL A 33 -12.86 6.49 -8.49
CA VAL A 33 -12.19 7.55 -7.73
C VAL A 33 -11.29 6.95 -6.64
N VAL A 34 -11.76 5.95 -5.91
CA VAL A 34 -10.97 5.23 -4.90
C VAL A 34 -9.78 4.53 -5.54
N ALA A 35 -9.99 3.83 -6.64
CA ALA A 35 -8.93 3.14 -7.38
C ALA A 35 -7.88 4.13 -7.93
N TRP A 36 -8.29 5.27 -8.44
CA TRP A 36 -7.39 6.33 -8.89
C TRP A 36 -6.57 6.91 -7.73
N THR A 37 -7.22 7.17 -6.61
CA THR A 37 -6.54 7.64 -5.39
C THR A 37 -5.48 6.63 -4.95
N TYR A 38 -5.80 5.34 -4.96
CA TYR A 38 -4.84 4.28 -4.68
C TYR A 38 -3.63 4.31 -5.63
N MET A 39 -3.88 4.42 -6.95
CA MET A 39 -2.81 4.49 -7.95
C MET A 39 -1.88 5.69 -7.78
N LEU A 40 -2.42 6.82 -7.30
CA LEU A 40 -1.64 8.04 -7.06
C LEU A 40 -0.85 7.99 -5.74
N CYS A 41 -1.42 7.37 -4.71
CA CYS A 41 -0.83 7.33 -3.37
C CYS A 41 0.11 6.15 -3.14
N HIS A 42 -0.06 5.06 -3.90
CA HIS A 42 0.75 3.85 -3.73
C HIS A 42 2.06 3.97 -4.52
N SER A 43 3.19 4.05 -3.81
CA SER A 43 4.54 4.19 -4.39
C SER A 43 5.40 2.93 -4.27
N GLY A 44 4.86 1.81 -3.75
CA GLY A 44 5.61 0.59 -3.46
C GLY A 44 5.70 -0.40 -4.63
N LEU A 45 6.66 -1.33 -4.58
CA LEU A 45 6.81 -2.47 -5.49
C LEU A 45 5.64 -3.47 -5.39
N SER A 46 4.80 -3.35 -4.36
CA SER A 46 3.61 -4.17 -4.11
C SER A 46 2.39 -3.78 -4.96
N TYR A 47 2.53 -2.82 -5.88
CA TYR A 47 1.44 -2.41 -6.77
C TYR A 47 0.90 -3.57 -7.60
N SER A 48 -0.37 -3.89 -7.43
CA SER A 48 -1.05 -4.95 -8.19
C SER A 48 -2.22 -4.40 -9.00
N ARG A 49 -2.19 -4.57 -10.33
CA ARG A 49 -3.33 -4.23 -11.20
C ARG A 49 -4.60 -4.97 -10.81
N SER A 50 -4.46 -6.21 -10.34
CA SER A 50 -5.58 -7.03 -9.89
C SER A 50 -6.26 -6.42 -8.67
N PHE A 51 -5.49 -5.83 -7.75
CA PHE A 51 -6.02 -5.17 -6.58
C PHE A 51 -6.80 -3.90 -6.92
N VAL A 52 -6.28 -3.07 -7.82
CA VAL A 52 -6.97 -1.86 -8.32
C VAL A 52 -8.33 -2.21 -8.93
N ASN A 53 -8.36 -3.23 -9.79
CA ASN A 53 -9.60 -3.69 -10.39
C ASN A 53 -10.56 -4.29 -9.34
N ALA A 54 -10.02 -5.00 -8.37
CA ALA A 54 -10.82 -5.58 -7.28
C ALA A 54 -11.53 -4.51 -6.44
N LEU A 55 -10.91 -3.35 -6.18
CA LEU A 55 -11.55 -2.24 -5.46
C LEU A 55 -12.81 -1.74 -6.15
N ILE A 56 -12.79 -1.63 -7.50
CA ILE A 56 -13.93 -1.17 -8.28
C ILE A 56 -15.05 -2.23 -8.24
N VAL A 57 -14.69 -3.48 -8.50
CA VAL A 57 -15.64 -4.59 -8.56
C VAL A 57 -16.25 -4.87 -7.20
N LEU A 58 -15.48 -4.76 -6.12
CA LEU A 58 -15.93 -4.99 -4.75
C LEU A 58 -17.05 -4.02 -4.36
N GLY A 59 -16.90 -2.73 -4.65
CA GLY A 59 -17.95 -1.75 -4.40
C GLY A 59 -19.26 -2.07 -5.12
N MET A 60 -19.16 -2.49 -6.39
CA MET A 60 -20.33 -2.91 -7.17
C MET A 60 -21.01 -4.16 -6.60
N ILE A 61 -20.24 -5.18 -6.24
CA ILE A 61 -20.76 -6.42 -5.63
C ILE A 61 -21.50 -6.09 -4.34
N VAL A 62 -20.90 -5.27 -3.47
CA VAL A 62 -21.53 -4.88 -2.21
C VAL A 62 -22.81 -4.08 -2.46
N SER A 63 -22.83 -3.20 -3.46
CA SER A 63 -24.05 -2.46 -3.83
C SER A 63 -25.18 -3.41 -4.26
N ILE A 64 -24.88 -4.41 -5.09
CA ILE A 64 -25.86 -5.44 -5.49
C ILE A 64 -26.37 -6.20 -4.27
N VAL A 65 -25.47 -6.65 -3.41
CA VAL A 65 -25.81 -7.35 -2.17
C VAL A 65 -26.78 -6.52 -1.32
N MET A 66 -26.49 -5.24 -1.14
CA MET A 66 -27.34 -4.33 -0.35
C MET A 66 -28.72 -4.10 -0.99
N ILE A 67 -28.80 -4.03 -2.32
CA ILE A 67 -30.07 -3.91 -3.04
C ILE A 67 -30.92 -5.17 -2.83
N VAL A 68 -30.32 -6.35 -2.96
CA VAL A 68 -31.00 -7.64 -2.76
C VAL A 68 -31.45 -7.81 -1.31
N MET A 69 -30.66 -7.32 -0.34
CA MET A 69 -30.98 -7.41 1.09
C MET A 69 -32.03 -6.41 1.57
N ALA A 70 -32.29 -5.34 0.82
CA ALA A 70 -33.00 -4.15 1.29
C ALA A 70 -34.37 -4.42 1.94
N ASN A 71 -35.01 -5.55 1.66
CA ASN A 71 -36.34 -5.88 2.15
C ASN A 71 -36.43 -7.22 2.89
N ASN A 72 -35.30 -7.92 3.11
CA ASN A 72 -35.36 -9.25 3.73
C ASN A 72 -34.19 -9.51 4.68
N ILE A 73 -34.49 -9.44 5.97
CA ILE A 73 -33.51 -9.66 7.03
C ILE A 73 -32.96 -11.10 7.06
N MET A 74 -33.75 -12.08 6.59
CA MET A 74 -33.31 -13.47 6.49
C MET A 74 -32.19 -13.64 5.45
N ILE A 75 -32.31 -12.95 4.30
CA ILE A 75 -31.27 -12.94 3.27
C ILE A 75 -30.00 -12.31 3.82
N ALA A 76 -30.10 -11.26 4.66
CA ALA A 76 -28.98 -10.62 5.32
C ALA A 76 -28.18 -11.62 6.17
N PHE A 77 -28.85 -12.43 7.01
CA PHE A 77 -28.18 -13.45 7.81
C PHE A 77 -27.57 -14.57 6.96
N GLY A 78 -28.27 -14.99 5.90
CA GLY A 78 -27.74 -15.98 4.95
C GLY A 78 -26.45 -15.52 4.28
N LEU A 79 -26.41 -14.26 3.80
CA LEU A 79 -25.22 -13.66 3.20
C LEU A 79 -24.09 -13.48 4.21
N MET A 80 -24.39 -13.09 5.45
CA MET A 80 -23.37 -13.03 6.51
C MET A 80 -22.72 -14.40 6.73
N ALA A 81 -23.48 -15.48 6.72
CA ALA A 81 -22.96 -16.84 6.82
C ALA A 81 -22.05 -17.19 5.63
N VAL A 82 -22.42 -16.81 4.40
CA VAL A 82 -21.60 -17.04 3.20
C VAL A 82 -20.28 -16.26 3.28
N PHE A 83 -20.31 -14.98 3.68
CA PHE A 83 -19.11 -14.19 3.83
C PHE A 83 -18.18 -14.70 4.95
N ALA A 84 -18.74 -15.27 6.01
CA ALA A 84 -17.93 -15.87 7.08
C ALA A 84 -17.13 -17.10 6.59
N ILE A 85 -17.62 -17.81 5.57
CA ILE A 85 -16.92 -18.95 4.96
C ILE A 85 -15.84 -18.48 3.98
N VAL A 86 -16.02 -17.32 3.32
CA VAL A 86 -15.04 -16.75 2.40
C VAL A 86 -13.86 -16.20 3.21
N ARG A 87 -12.93 -17.08 3.50
CA ARG A 87 -11.70 -16.71 4.19
C ARG A 87 -10.77 -15.98 3.22
N PHE A 88 -10.52 -14.70 3.46
CA PHE A 88 -9.43 -13.97 2.79
C PHE A 88 -8.09 -14.59 3.20
N ARG A 89 -7.57 -15.49 2.37
CA ARG A 89 -6.35 -16.25 2.64
C ARG A 89 -5.09 -15.43 2.38
N ASN A 90 -5.20 -14.33 1.65
CA ASN A 90 -4.08 -13.45 1.36
C ASN A 90 -3.89 -12.46 2.49
N ILE A 91 -2.77 -12.59 3.17
CA ILE A 91 -2.29 -11.58 4.11
C ILE A 91 -2.00 -10.32 3.29
N LEU A 92 -2.78 -9.27 3.53
CA LEU A 92 -2.52 -7.95 2.95
C LEU A 92 -1.14 -7.51 3.45
N ARG A 93 -0.23 -7.24 2.52
CA ARG A 93 1.13 -6.82 2.86
C ARG A 93 1.17 -5.42 3.46
N ASP A 94 0.24 -4.55 3.01
CA ASP A 94 0.11 -3.19 3.49
C ASP A 94 -1.18 -3.00 4.30
N THR A 95 -1.07 -2.34 5.46
CA THR A 95 -2.22 -2.00 6.30
C THR A 95 -3.13 -0.97 5.64
N LEU A 96 -2.60 -0.10 4.77
CA LEU A 96 -3.37 0.88 4.02
C LEU A 96 -4.29 0.22 2.99
N ASP A 97 -3.91 -0.92 2.41
CA ASP A 97 -4.74 -1.68 1.47
C ASP A 97 -6.09 -2.04 2.12
N THR A 98 -6.07 -2.38 3.41
CA THR A 98 -7.29 -2.65 4.18
C THR A 98 -8.21 -1.44 4.25
N ALA A 99 -7.67 -0.22 4.39
CA ALA A 99 -8.47 1.00 4.41
C ALA A 99 -9.16 1.26 3.05
N TYR A 100 -8.47 1.00 1.93
CA TYR A 100 -9.07 1.09 0.59
C TYR A 100 -10.17 0.07 0.37
N ILE A 101 -9.99 -1.18 0.83
CA ILE A 101 -11.03 -2.22 0.78
C ILE A 101 -12.26 -1.78 1.58
N LEU A 102 -12.08 -1.32 2.84
CA LEU A 102 -13.16 -0.86 3.69
C LEU A 102 -13.90 0.33 3.08
N ALA A 103 -13.18 1.27 2.47
CA ALA A 103 -13.79 2.40 1.75
C ALA A 103 -14.67 1.90 0.59
N SER A 104 -14.19 0.96 -0.24
CA SER A 104 -14.95 0.40 -1.34
C SER A 104 -16.22 -0.32 -0.85
N ILE A 105 -16.12 -1.10 0.23
CA ILE A 105 -17.27 -1.76 0.87
C ILE A 105 -18.29 -0.73 1.36
N THR A 106 -17.84 0.30 2.09
CA THR A 106 -18.70 1.35 2.65
C THR A 106 -19.42 2.13 1.56
N ILE A 107 -18.73 2.45 0.46
CA ILE A 107 -19.32 3.11 -0.71
C ILE A 107 -20.39 2.22 -1.35
N GLY A 108 -20.08 0.92 -1.53
CA GLY A 108 -21.04 -0.06 -2.04
C GLY A 108 -22.29 -0.15 -1.16
N MET A 109 -22.12 -0.17 0.17
CA MET A 109 -23.27 -0.16 1.10
C MET A 109 -24.09 1.14 0.98
N ALA A 110 -23.45 2.30 0.89
CA ALA A 110 -24.15 3.58 0.79
C ALA A 110 -24.93 3.70 -0.53
N THR A 111 -24.35 3.27 -1.66
CA THR A 111 -25.02 3.29 -2.97
C THR A 111 -26.15 2.29 -3.04
N GLY A 112 -25.95 1.06 -2.54
CA GLY A 112 -26.98 0.02 -2.51
C GLY A 112 -28.17 0.34 -1.63
N THR A 113 -27.96 1.12 -0.56
CA THR A 113 -29.04 1.65 0.30
C THR A 113 -29.66 2.96 -0.22
N LYS A 114 -29.34 3.37 -1.46
CA LYS A 114 -29.82 4.61 -2.11
C LYS A 114 -29.43 5.92 -1.37
N LYS A 115 -28.40 5.88 -0.51
CA LYS A 115 -27.85 7.06 0.16
C LYS A 115 -26.76 7.73 -0.69
N TYR A 116 -27.15 8.23 -1.85
CA TYR A 116 -26.23 8.73 -2.88
C TYR A 116 -25.35 9.89 -2.41
N SER A 117 -25.95 10.84 -1.67
CA SER A 117 -25.20 11.98 -1.13
C SER A 117 -24.09 11.53 -0.17
N THR A 118 -24.39 10.53 0.69
CA THR A 118 -23.40 9.96 1.62
C THR A 118 -22.27 9.26 0.87
N ALA A 119 -22.58 8.54 -0.20
CA ALA A 119 -21.57 7.86 -1.02
C ALA A 119 -20.62 8.88 -1.68
N ILE A 120 -21.16 9.94 -2.28
CA ILE A 120 -20.36 10.98 -2.96
C ILE A 120 -19.49 11.74 -1.96
N ILE A 121 -20.09 12.23 -0.88
CA ILE A 121 -19.34 12.97 0.16
C ILE A 121 -18.28 12.07 0.81
N GLY A 122 -18.63 10.83 1.16
CA GLY A 122 -17.70 9.88 1.76
C GLY A 122 -16.52 9.57 0.84
N THR A 123 -16.77 9.36 -0.46
CA THR A 123 -15.71 9.15 -1.45
C THR A 123 -14.81 10.38 -1.58
N ALA A 124 -15.38 11.58 -1.64
CA ALA A 124 -14.61 12.82 -1.75
C ALA A 124 -13.74 13.07 -0.52
N VAL A 125 -14.28 12.87 0.68
CA VAL A 125 -13.54 13.01 1.94
C VAL A 125 -12.43 11.97 2.04
N PHE A 126 -12.72 10.70 1.72
CA PHE A 126 -11.71 9.63 1.74
C PHE A 126 -10.56 9.93 0.77
N ALA A 127 -10.89 10.27 -0.49
CA ALA A 127 -9.89 10.59 -1.50
C ALA A 127 -9.01 11.79 -1.08
N THR A 128 -9.64 12.87 -0.59
CA THR A 128 -8.92 14.04 -0.11
C THR A 128 -8.00 13.72 1.07
N LEU A 129 -8.46 12.89 2.02
CA LEU A 129 -7.66 12.47 3.17
C LEU A 129 -6.44 11.66 2.73
N MET A 130 -6.61 10.69 1.83
CA MET A 130 -5.51 9.86 1.34
C MET A 130 -4.48 10.69 0.56
N LEU A 131 -4.91 11.62 -0.28
CA LEU A 131 -4.04 12.54 -0.98
C LEU A 131 -3.30 13.46 0.00
N TYR A 132 -3.98 13.98 1.00
CA TYR A 132 -3.35 14.79 2.05
C TYR A 132 -2.24 14.02 2.77
N LEU A 133 -2.50 12.77 3.20
CA LEU A 133 -1.51 11.92 3.87
C LEU A 133 -0.32 11.62 2.95
N HIS A 134 -0.58 11.38 1.66
CA HIS A 134 0.47 11.15 0.68
C HIS A 134 1.38 12.38 0.49
N PHE A 135 0.80 13.57 0.28
CA PHE A 135 1.58 14.79 0.06
C PHE A 135 2.33 15.27 1.31
N THR A 136 1.76 15.09 2.48
CA THR A 136 2.41 15.48 3.75
C THR A 136 3.44 14.47 4.21
N GLN A 137 3.49 13.27 3.58
CA GLN A 137 4.32 12.14 4.05
C GLN A 137 4.17 11.91 5.55
N PHE A 138 2.96 12.08 6.07
CA PHE A 138 2.68 11.99 7.49
C PHE A 138 3.00 10.58 7.99
N GLY A 139 3.92 10.48 8.96
CA GLY A 139 4.38 9.19 9.48
C GLY A 139 5.62 8.61 8.78
N ALA A 140 6.06 9.18 7.66
CA ALA A 140 7.31 8.79 6.99
C ALA A 140 8.52 9.28 7.81
N ARG A 141 8.90 8.49 8.80
CA ARG A 141 10.10 8.76 9.58
C ARG A 141 11.28 8.06 8.91
N HIS A 142 11.83 8.66 7.88
CA HIS A 142 13.07 8.19 7.26
C HIS A 142 14.19 8.27 8.30
N ARG A 143 14.51 7.14 8.92
CA ARG A 143 15.64 7.05 9.85
C ARG A 143 16.98 6.97 9.11
N TYR A 144 16.96 6.65 7.82
CA TYR A 144 18.13 6.50 6.94
C TYR A 144 17.66 6.57 5.47
N ASP A 145 18.55 7.03 4.60
CA ASP A 145 18.30 7.20 3.17
C ASP A 145 18.81 5.99 2.38
N LEU A 146 19.87 5.36 2.89
CA LEU A 146 20.61 4.32 2.18
C LEU A 146 21.12 3.24 3.14
N VAL A 147 21.03 2.00 2.68
CA VAL A 147 21.74 0.86 3.28
C VAL A 147 22.98 0.58 2.44
N LEU A 148 24.13 0.73 3.04
CA LEU A 148 25.41 0.52 2.43
C LEU A 148 25.98 -0.81 2.92
N ASN A 149 26.20 -1.75 2.00
CA ASN A 149 26.89 -3.00 2.30
C ASN A 149 28.26 -2.96 1.64
N LEU A 150 29.30 -3.29 2.41
CA LEU A 150 30.66 -3.37 1.93
C LEU A 150 31.44 -4.49 2.62
N HIS A 151 32.43 -4.99 1.95
CA HIS A 151 33.39 -5.90 2.52
C HIS A 151 34.67 -5.14 2.92
N TRP A 152 35.03 -5.25 4.21
CA TRP A 152 36.23 -4.66 4.79
C TRP A 152 37.32 -5.70 4.92
N GLY A 153 38.38 -5.62 4.10
CA GLY A 153 39.47 -6.60 4.02
C GLY A 153 40.70 -6.29 4.90
N ARG A 154 40.54 -5.41 5.92
CA ARG A 154 41.58 -5.05 6.85
C ARG A 154 41.18 -5.36 8.29
N PRO A 155 42.10 -5.33 9.27
CA PRO A 155 41.78 -5.48 10.68
C PRO A 155 40.69 -4.49 11.12
N LEU A 156 39.77 -4.94 11.95
CA LEU A 156 38.64 -4.12 12.44
C LEU A 156 39.10 -2.89 13.23
N ALA A 157 40.34 -2.88 13.74
CA ALA A 157 40.91 -1.71 14.43
C ALA A 157 41.04 -0.48 13.51
N GLU A 158 41.18 -0.69 12.19
CA GLU A 158 41.33 0.37 11.18
C GLU A 158 39.98 0.86 10.60
N VAL A 159 38.86 0.29 11.04
CA VAL A 159 37.51 0.73 10.61
C VAL A 159 37.24 2.21 10.95
N LYS A 160 37.98 2.78 11.90
CA LYS A 160 37.86 4.19 12.29
C LYS A 160 38.07 5.13 11.10
N ASP A 161 38.97 4.78 10.20
CA ASP A 161 39.27 5.61 9.01
C ASP A 161 38.09 5.60 8.03
N LEU A 162 37.43 4.44 7.87
CA LEU A 162 36.20 4.32 7.10
C LEU A 162 35.05 5.13 7.70
N VAL A 163 34.90 5.08 9.03
CA VAL A 163 33.89 5.89 9.75
C VAL A 163 34.14 7.37 9.53
N GLY A 164 35.40 7.83 9.56
CA GLY A 164 35.78 9.21 9.27
C GLY A 164 35.39 9.67 7.86
N LEU A 165 35.46 8.78 6.86
CA LEU A 165 34.98 9.05 5.51
C LEU A 165 33.46 9.14 5.47
N LEU A 166 32.77 8.19 6.11
CA LEU A 166 31.32 8.20 6.19
C LEU A 166 30.79 9.47 6.86
N ASP A 167 31.41 9.94 7.96
CA ASP A 167 31.00 11.12 8.71
C ASP A 167 31.07 12.42 7.89
N ARG A 168 31.91 12.48 6.86
CA ARG A 168 32.00 13.66 5.96
C ARG A 168 30.71 13.78 5.12
N HIS A 169 30.17 12.67 4.64
CA HIS A 169 29.04 12.63 3.71
C HIS A 169 27.70 12.41 4.42
N THR A 170 27.73 11.91 5.68
CA THR A 170 26.50 11.51 6.39
C THR A 170 26.23 12.41 7.58
N ARG A 171 24.94 12.56 7.92
CA ARG A 171 24.53 13.15 9.21
C ARG A 171 24.54 12.09 10.32
N ARG A 172 24.32 10.84 9.93
CA ARG A 172 24.28 9.70 10.85
C ARG A 172 24.61 8.44 10.10
N ALA A 173 25.55 7.67 10.61
CA ALA A 173 25.86 6.33 10.15
C ALA A 173 25.66 5.36 11.33
N LEU A 174 24.84 4.33 11.13
CA LEU A 174 24.59 3.29 12.13
C LEU A 174 25.01 1.96 11.54
N ILE A 175 25.77 1.17 12.30
CA ILE A 175 26.07 -0.21 11.93
C ILE A 175 24.79 -1.03 12.08
N ALA A 176 24.29 -1.57 10.97
CA ALA A 176 23.13 -2.44 10.95
C ALA A 176 23.50 -3.90 11.19
N SER A 177 24.62 -4.35 10.60
CA SER A 177 25.11 -5.72 10.75
C SER A 177 26.62 -5.75 10.55
N GLN A 178 27.28 -6.60 11.31
CA GLN A 178 28.70 -6.93 11.16
C GLN A 178 28.81 -8.45 11.15
N ARG A 179 29.30 -9.01 10.05
CA ARG A 179 29.54 -10.44 9.92
C ARG A 179 31.02 -10.68 9.63
N SER A 180 31.67 -11.37 10.54
CA SER A 180 33.02 -11.86 10.34
C SER A 180 32.97 -13.37 10.10
N ALA A 181 33.52 -13.82 8.99
CA ALA A 181 33.61 -15.26 8.69
C ALA A 181 34.88 -15.81 9.30
N VAL A 182 34.77 -16.94 10.01
CA VAL A 182 35.93 -17.63 10.57
C VAL A 182 36.78 -18.17 9.44
N GLY A 183 38.04 -17.69 9.32
CA GLY A 183 39.02 -18.16 8.31
C GLY A 183 39.13 -17.28 7.05
N ILE A 184 38.46 -16.15 6.99
CA ILE A 184 38.62 -15.14 5.93
C ILE A 184 39.03 -13.82 6.60
N ASP A 185 40.16 -13.26 6.15
CA ASP A 185 40.58 -11.93 6.61
C ASP A 185 39.58 -10.90 6.12
N GLY A 186 38.86 -10.25 7.08
CA GLY A 186 37.91 -9.20 6.79
C GLY A 186 36.54 -9.41 7.44
N ALA A 187 35.68 -8.41 7.27
CA ALA A 187 34.30 -8.43 7.75
C ALA A 187 33.35 -7.80 6.73
N ASP A 188 32.17 -8.40 6.59
CA ASP A 188 31.08 -7.77 5.86
C ASP A 188 30.35 -6.81 6.81
N LEU A 189 30.34 -5.53 6.41
CA LEU A 189 29.74 -4.45 7.18
C LEU A 189 28.53 -3.91 6.44
N SER A 190 27.43 -3.77 7.17
CA SER A 190 26.22 -3.11 6.68
C SER A 190 25.98 -1.85 7.52
N TYR A 191 25.89 -0.71 6.86
CA TYR A 191 25.60 0.58 7.48
C TYR A 191 24.28 1.11 7.01
N ARG A 192 23.46 1.62 7.93
CA ARG A 192 22.30 2.45 7.63
C ARG A 192 22.73 3.90 7.76
N ILE A 193 22.68 4.63 6.67
CA ILE A 193 23.21 5.99 6.58
C ILE A 193 22.11 7.01 6.23
N LEU A 194 22.13 8.13 6.95
CA LEU A 194 21.36 9.32 6.65
C LEU A 194 22.31 10.32 6.01
N LEU A 195 22.14 10.61 4.75
CA LEU A 195 22.99 11.51 3.98
C LEU A 195 22.79 12.97 4.38
N ARG A 196 23.83 13.78 4.23
CA ARG A 196 23.71 15.24 4.36
C ARG A 196 23.05 15.84 3.13
N ASP A 197 23.36 15.29 1.95
CA ASP A 197 22.79 15.66 0.67
C ASP A 197 22.57 14.40 -0.17
N ALA A 198 21.30 14.08 -0.42
CA ALA A 198 20.90 12.90 -1.18
C ALA A 198 21.41 12.92 -2.65
N ARG A 199 21.81 14.08 -3.17
CA ARG A 199 22.35 14.21 -4.55
C ARG A 199 23.80 13.77 -4.68
N ARG A 200 24.52 13.62 -3.56
CA ARG A 200 25.96 13.28 -3.53
C ARG A 200 26.21 11.80 -3.23
N VAL A 201 25.23 10.93 -3.46
CA VAL A 201 25.37 9.46 -3.27
C VAL A 201 26.51 8.92 -4.14
N ASP A 202 26.56 9.32 -5.40
CA ASP A 202 27.56 8.80 -6.35
C ASP A 202 28.99 9.19 -5.99
N GLU A 203 29.15 10.36 -5.38
CA GLU A 203 30.42 10.84 -4.88
C GLU A 203 30.89 9.98 -3.70
N LEU A 204 30.02 9.73 -2.73
CA LEU A 204 30.29 8.82 -1.61
C LEU A 204 30.65 7.41 -2.10
N LEU A 205 29.90 6.87 -3.06
CA LEU A 205 30.15 5.51 -3.59
C LEU A 205 31.48 5.43 -4.35
N SER A 206 31.87 6.50 -5.06
CA SER A 206 33.16 6.55 -5.77
C SER A 206 34.34 6.63 -4.81
N GLU A 207 34.24 7.44 -3.74
CA GLU A 207 35.26 7.52 -2.70
C GLU A 207 35.41 6.21 -1.93
N LEU A 208 34.27 5.54 -1.62
CA LEU A 208 34.29 4.24 -0.95
C LEU A 208 34.93 3.15 -1.80
N LYS A 209 34.66 3.11 -3.12
CA LYS A 209 35.30 2.15 -4.03
C LYS A 209 36.80 2.38 -4.19
N ALA A 210 37.25 3.61 -4.05
CA ALA A 210 38.65 3.98 -4.10
C ALA A 210 39.37 3.78 -2.75
N PHE A 211 38.62 3.53 -1.66
CA PHE A 211 39.19 3.45 -0.31
C PHE A 211 39.96 2.14 -0.11
N PRO A 212 41.21 2.19 0.37
CA PRO A 212 42.04 1.00 0.52
C PRO A 212 41.45 0.04 1.58
N GLY A 213 41.19 -1.20 1.20
CA GLY A 213 40.62 -2.22 2.07
C GLY A 213 39.11 -2.38 1.94
N VAL A 214 38.43 -1.52 1.16
CA VAL A 214 37.02 -1.66 0.85
C VAL A 214 36.85 -2.43 -0.46
N SER A 215 35.96 -3.41 -0.45
CA SER A 215 35.56 -4.17 -1.64
C SER A 215 34.07 -4.46 -1.60
N ARG A 216 33.50 -4.88 -2.75
CA ARG A 216 32.08 -5.25 -2.88
C ARG A 216 31.12 -4.21 -2.32
N VAL A 217 31.29 -2.94 -2.69
CA VAL A 217 30.39 -1.87 -2.28
C VAL A 217 29.06 -2.00 -3.03
N THR A 218 27.97 -2.20 -2.29
CA THR A 218 26.60 -2.20 -2.79
C THR A 218 25.75 -1.25 -1.97
N SER A 219 24.86 -0.54 -2.61
CA SER A 219 23.95 0.40 -1.99
C SER A 219 22.51 0.06 -2.34
N LEU A 220 21.63 0.06 -1.34
CA LEU A 220 20.18 -0.12 -1.49
C LEU A 220 19.51 1.11 -0.91
N LYS A 221 18.55 1.68 -1.62
CA LYS A 221 17.72 2.75 -1.05
C LYS A 221 16.86 2.20 0.08
N ALA A 222 16.62 3.01 1.10
CA ALA A 222 15.84 2.61 2.27
C ALA A 222 14.40 2.18 1.94
N GLU A 223 13.83 2.71 0.86
CA GLU A 223 12.51 2.33 0.34
C GLU A 223 12.46 0.87 -0.14
N GLU A 224 13.60 0.35 -0.64
CA GLU A 224 13.70 -1.03 -1.13
C GLU A 224 13.92 -2.06 -0.01
N GLU A 225 14.47 -1.65 1.15
CA GLU A 225 14.69 -2.57 2.29
C GLU A 225 13.40 -2.91 3.03
N SER A 226 12.41 -2.03 3.04
CA SER A 226 11.14 -2.28 3.73
C SER A 226 10.26 -3.33 3.04
N GLU A 227 10.65 -3.80 1.85
CA GLU A 227 9.88 -4.73 1.01
C GLU A 227 10.52 -6.13 0.88
N VAL A 228 11.67 -6.38 1.49
CA VAL A 228 12.34 -7.68 1.56
C VAL A 228 12.10 -8.32 2.92
#